data_37093208a9ca0904e85f9b733dffb20c
#
_entry.id   37093208a9ca0904e85f9b733dffb20c
#
_cell.length_a   1.000
_cell.length_b   1.000
_cell.length_c   1.000
_cell.angle_alpha   90.00
_cell.angle_beta   90.00
_cell.angle_gamma   90.00
#
_symmetry.space_group_name_H-M   'P 1'
#
loop_
_entity.id
_entity.type
_entity.pdbx_description
1 polymer ?
#
loop_
_entity_poly.entity_id
_entity_poly.type
_entity_poly.pdbx_seq_one_letter_code
_entity_poly.pdbx_strand_id
1 'polypeptide(L)'
;LIHDTKNKNLVSSILRIYVPFKDELALNYYKNLENKYSIKVIQLPEHITPQYVKEMNNKPGILSLKLEPDGNKIKGIPFVVPGGRFNEMYGWDSYFESVGLLIDGKVELAKDMADNFQYEIEYYGKILNANRSYYLTRTQPPFYTSLIREVFEITQDKKWLKKHLKTAI
;
A
#
# COMPACT_ATOMS: atom_id res chain seq x y z
N LEU A 1 5.87 -4.09 18.35
CA LEU A 1 7.18 -3.45 18.19
C LEU A 1 7.48 -3.39 16.69
N ILE A 2 7.59 -2.17 16.16
CA ILE A 2 7.94 -1.97 14.76
C ILE A 2 9.45 -1.82 14.71
N HIS A 3 10.10 -2.82 14.15
CA HIS A 3 11.54 -2.75 13.89
C HIS A 3 11.77 -2.06 12.55
N ASP A 4 12.51 -0.96 12.57
CA ASP A 4 13.10 -0.43 11.34
C ASP A 4 14.26 -1.33 10.94
N THR A 5 14.14 -1.97 9.77
CA THR A 5 15.18 -2.85 9.23
C THR A 5 16.48 -2.12 8.88
N LYS A 6 16.43 -0.79 8.71
CA LYS A 6 17.62 0.04 8.42
C LYS A 6 18.33 0.56 9.65
N ASN A 7 17.61 0.74 10.74
CA ASN A 7 18.18 1.26 11.97
C ASN A 7 17.72 0.42 13.16
N LYS A 8 18.48 -0.61 13.46
CA LYS A 8 18.21 -1.55 14.56
C LYS A 8 18.02 -0.90 15.93
N ASN A 9 18.39 0.38 16.07
CA ASN A 9 18.29 1.15 17.31
C ASN A 9 16.98 1.96 17.41
N LEU A 10 16.20 2.09 16.32
CA LEU A 10 14.93 2.80 16.32
C LEU A 10 13.80 1.82 16.63
N VAL A 11 13.59 1.55 17.91
CA VAL A 11 12.40 0.85 18.41
C VAL A 11 11.38 1.88 18.83
N SER A 12 10.27 1.96 18.10
CA SER A 12 9.15 2.82 18.48
C SER A 12 8.03 1.96 19.09
N SER A 13 7.56 2.35 20.27
CA SER A 13 6.36 1.76 20.88
C SER A 13 5.06 2.24 20.21
N ILE A 14 5.14 3.26 19.36
CA ILE A 14 4.01 3.86 18.66
C ILE A 14 4.13 3.57 17.16
N LEU A 15 3.12 2.90 16.62
CA LEU A 15 2.97 2.71 15.17
C LEU A 15 2.57 4.04 14.52
N ARG A 16 3.38 4.54 13.59
CA ARG A 16 3.01 5.69 12.76
C ARG A 16 2.37 5.19 11.47
N ILE A 17 1.21 5.77 11.13
CA ILE A 17 0.52 5.54 9.86
C ILE A 17 0.53 6.85 9.11
N TYR A 18 1.18 6.86 7.97
CA TYR A 18 1.23 7.99 7.05
C TYR A 18 0.14 7.84 6.01
N VAL A 19 -0.71 8.85 5.90
CA VAL A 19 -1.86 8.85 5.00
C VAL A 19 -1.65 9.92 3.92
N PRO A 20 -1.91 9.63 2.64
CA PRO A 20 -1.80 10.62 1.58
C PRO A 20 -2.64 11.87 1.85
N PHE A 21 -2.18 13.03 1.36
CA PHE A 21 -2.85 14.32 1.56
C PHE A 21 -4.32 14.30 1.15
N LYS A 22 -4.65 13.63 0.03
CA LYS A 22 -6.00 13.61 -0.55
C LYS A 22 -6.90 12.48 -0.04
N ASP A 23 -6.40 11.58 0.81
CA ASP A 23 -7.18 10.43 1.30
C ASP A 23 -7.88 10.74 2.63
N GLU A 24 -8.99 11.47 2.55
CA GLU A 24 -9.81 11.80 3.73
C GLU A 24 -10.45 10.57 4.37
N LEU A 25 -10.80 9.53 3.57
CA LEU A 25 -11.38 8.30 4.08
C LEU A 25 -10.41 7.60 5.03
N ALA A 26 -9.19 7.37 4.58
CA ALA A 26 -8.15 6.73 5.38
C ALA A 26 -7.75 7.62 6.57
N LEU A 27 -7.64 8.93 6.38
CA LEU A 27 -7.33 9.87 7.45
C LEU A 27 -8.33 9.76 8.60
N ASN A 28 -9.62 9.86 8.28
CA ASN A 28 -10.70 9.79 9.27
C ASN A 28 -10.76 8.41 9.95
N TYR A 29 -10.63 7.35 9.17
CA TYR A 29 -10.64 5.98 9.68
C TYR A 29 -9.51 5.76 10.70
N TYR A 30 -8.28 6.03 10.32
CA TYR A 30 -7.14 5.80 11.20
C TYR A 30 -7.11 6.77 12.40
N LYS A 31 -7.55 8.01 12.24
CA LYS A 31 -7.70 8.97 13.35
C LYS A 31 -8.63 8.45 14.45
N ASN A 32 -9.74 7.83 14.06
CA ASN A 32 -10.66 7.22 15.02
C ASN A 32 -10.02 6.03 15.78
N LEU A 33 -8.99 5.41 15.22
CA LEU A 33 -8.27 4.33 15.87
C LEU A 33 -7.19 4.80 16.86
N GLU A 34 -6.70 6.06 16.76
CA GLU A 34 -5.72 6.62 17.70
C GLU A 34 -6.18 6.54 19.15
N ASN A 35 -7.50 6.65 19.39
CA ASN A 35 -8.09 6.58 20.72
C ASN A 35 -8.13 5.16 21.31
N LYS A 36 -7.94 4.14 20.47
CA LYS A 36 -8.09 2.73 20.87
C LYS A 36 -6.76 1.97 20.85
N TYR A 37 -5.80 2.44 20.10
CA TYR A 37 -4.53 1.75 19.83
C TYR A 37 -3.34 2.72 19.95
N SER A 38 -2.17 2.18 20.28
CA SER A 38 -0.91 2.97 20.31
C SER A 38 -0.42 3.27 18.89
N ILE A 39 -1.23 3.99 18.13
CA ILE A 39 -0.91 4.46 16.77
C ILE A 39 -0.86 5.99 16.74
N LYS A 40 -0.14 6.53 15.78
CA LYS A 40 -0.13 7.96 15.45
C LYS A 40 -0.33 8.13 13.97
N VAL A 41 -1.39 8.84 13.60
CA VAL A 41 -1.74 9.12 12.22
C VAL A 41 -1.13 10.45 11.78
N ILE A 42 -0.46 10.44 10.65
CA ILE A 42 0.23 11.60 10.10
C ILE A 42 -0.23 11.76 8.66
N GLN A 43 -0.92 12.85 8.36
CA GLN A 43 -1.25 13.20 6.98
C GLN A 43 0.03 13.70 6.29
N LEU A 44 0.33 13.14 5.12
CA LEU A 44 1.43 13.59 4.29
C LEU A 44 1.11 14.99 3.71
N PRO A 45 2.11 15.84 3.50
CA PRO A 45 1.88 17.10 2.79
C PRO A 45 1.52 16.84 1.33
N GLU A 46 0.83 17.79 0.70
CA GLU A 46 0.46 17.69 -0.73
C GLU A 46 1.71 17.55 -1.61
N HIS A 47 2.77 18.28 -1.27
CA HIS A 47 4.05 18.22 -1.97
C HIS A 47 5.13 17.59 -1.09
N ILE A 48 5.61 16.43 -1.51
CA ILE A 48 6.67 15.70 -0.81
C ILE A 48 8.03 16.27 -1.23
N THR A 49 8.70 16.93 -0.30
CA THR A 49 10.04 17.49 -0.51
C THR A 49 11.13 16.54 -0.02
N PRO A 50 12.37 16.61 -0.57
CA PRO A 50 13.51 15.84 -0.06
C PRO A 50 13.77 16.08 1.42
N GLN A 51 13.58 17.31 1.90
CA GLN A 51 13.74 17.66 3.31
C GLN A 51 12.72 16.92 4.20
N TYR A 52 11.45 16.90 3.78
CA TYR A 52 10.39 16.17 4.49
C TYR A 52 10.72 14.68 4.61
N VAL A 53 11.18 14.06 3.51
CA VAL A 53 11.57 12.63 3.50
C VAL A 53 12.74 12.38 4.46
N LYS A 54 13.73 13.28 4.50
CA LYS A 54 14.87 13.19 5.43
C LYS A 54 14.42 13.24 6.89
N GLU A 55 13.50 14.13 7.21
CA GLU A 55 12.92 14.24 8.56
C GLU A 55 12.11 13.00 8.94
N MET A 56 11.33 12.48 7.99
CA MET A 56 10.52 11.28 8.15
C MET A 56 11.35 10.02 8.40
N ASN A 57 12.60 9.95 7.90
CA ASN A 57 13.51 8.82 8.15
C ASN A 57 13.80 8.59 9.64
N ASN A 58 13.68 9.63 10.47
CA ASN A 58 13.81 9.52 11.92
C ASN A 58 12.49 9.10 12.62
N LYS A 59 11.42 8.98 11.86
CA LYS A 59 10.07 8.65 12.35
C LYS A 59 9.47 7.54 11.50
N PRO A 60 10.06 6.34 11.50
CA PRO A 60 9.60 5.25 10.63
C PRO A 60 8.13 4.89 10.92
N GLY A 61 7.44 4.48 9.87
CA GLY A 61 6.04 4.08 9.94
C GLY A 61 5.58 3.38 8.66
N ILE A 62 4.29 3.14 8.58
CA ILE A 62 3.63 2.48 7.45
C ILE A 62 2.96 3.55 6.59
N LEU A 63 3.06 3.42 5.28
CA LEU A 63 2.23 4.15 4.33
C LEU A 63 0.90 3.41 4.20
N SER A 64 -0.22 4.13 4.33
CA SER A 64 -1.54 3.52 4.19
C SER A 64 -1.75 2.91 2.81
N LEU A 65 -2.53 1.85 2.75
CA LEU A 65 -3.01 1.22 1.54
C LEU A 65 -4.52 1.42 1.44
N LYS A 66 -5.12 0.90 0.39
CA LYS A 66 -6.51 1.13 0.04
C LYS A 66 -7.48 0.68 1.13
N LEU A 67 -8.39 1.57 1.48
CA LEU A 67 -9.58 1.28 2.27
C LEU A 67 -10.83 1.41 1.38
N GLU A 68 -11.86 0.65 1.70
CA GLU A 68 -13.15 0.80 1.04
C GLU A 68 -14.32 0.66 2.03
N PRO A 69 -15.48 1.25 1.73
CA PRO A 69 -16.70 1.02 2.49
C PRO A 69 -17.16 -0.45 2.36
N ASP A 70 -17.60 -1.02 3.47
CA ASP A 70 -18.21 -2.34 3.56
C ASP A 70 -19.48 -2.26 4.41
N GLY A 71 -20.59 -1.94 3.78
CA GLY A 71 -21.84 -1.55 4.47
C GLY A 71 -21.62 -0.31 5.34
N ASN A 72 -21.86 -0.44 6.64
CA ASN A 72 -21.63 0.62 7.63
C ASN A 72 -20.21 0.63 8.23
N LYS A 73 -19.32 -0.19 7.70
CA LYS A 73 -17.93 -0.31 8.15
C LYS A 73 -16.97 0.11 7.05
N ILE A 74 -15.72 0.29 7.42
CA ILE A 74 -14.61 0.47 6.49
C ILE A 74 -13.67 -0.72 6.68
N LYS A 75 -13.24 -1.31 5.59
CA LYS A 75 -12.26 -2.41 5.57
C LYS A 75 -11.03 -2.03 4.75
N GLY A 76 -9.90 -2.62 5.11
CA GLY A 76 -8.70 -2.60 4.26
C GLY A 76 -8.81 -3.61 3.13
N ILE A 77 -8.28 -3.26 1.97
CA ILE A 77 -8.14 -4.22 0.87
C ILE A 77 -7.01 -5.20 1.24
N PRO A 78 -7.27 -6.51 1.22
CA PRO A 78 -6.25 -7.51 1.54
C PRO A 78 -5.02 -7.45 0.63
N PHE A 79 -3.89 -7.88 1.15
CA PHE A 79 -2.67 -8.10 0.38
C PHE A 79 -1.84 -9.22 1.04
N VAL A 80 -0.94 -9.80 0.27
CA VAL A 80 0.07 -10.74 0.76
C VAL A 80 1.43 -10.07 0.82
N VAL A 81 2.35 -10.68 1.55
CA VAL A 81 3.72 -10.20 1.73
C VAL A 81 4.70 -11.38 1.55
N PRO A 82 5.94 -11.13 1.15
CA PRO A 82 6.95 -12.20 0.96
C PRO A 82 7.21 -13.03 2.22
N GLY A 83 6.96 -12.45 3.40
CA GLY A 83 7.11 -13.13 4.68
C GLY A 83 8.47 -12.97 5.34
N GLY A 84 8.66 -13.63 6.49
CA GLY A 84 9.84 -13.48 7.31
C GLY A 84 10.01 -12.03 7.79
N ARG A 85 11.14 -11.41 7.44
CA ARG A 85 11.42 -10.00 7.73
C ARG A 85 10.77 -9.01 6.75
N PHE A 86 10.17 -9.49 5.67
CA PHE A 86 9.54 -8.69 4.62
C PHE A 86 8.03 -8.67 4.84
N ASN A 87 7.57 -7.85 5.78
CA ASN A 87 6.17 -7.78 6.24
C ASN A 87 5.37 -6.65 5.59
N GLU A 88 5.89 -6.05 4.54
CA GLU A 88 5.29 -4.98 3.78
C GLU A 88 4.83 -5.49 2.42
N MET A 89 3.92 -4.76 1.78
CA MET A 89 3.59 -4.96 0.37
C MET A 89 4.74 -4.40 -0.47
N TYR A 90 5.55 -5.28 -1.06
CA TYR A 90 6.67 -4.90 -1.94
C TYR A 90 6.22 -4.85 -3.40
N GLY A 91 6.77 -3.92 -4.19
CA GLY A 91 6.33 -3.64 -5.55
C GLY A 91 6.37 -4.87 -6.46
N TRP A 92 7.56 -5.30 -6.92
CA TRP A 92 7.64 -6.41 -7.88
C TRP A 92 7.34 -7.77 -7.26
N ASP A 93 7.67 -7.97 -5.96
CA ASP A 93 7.36 -9.22 -5.24
C ASP A 93 5.86 -9.51 -5.28
N SER A 94 5.03 -8.49 -5.07
CA SER A 94 3.57 -8.60 -5.12
C SER A 94 3.04 -9.07 -6.48
N TYR A 95 3.73 -8.76 -7.58
CA TYR A 95 3.40 -9.32 -8.88
C TYR A 95 3.64 -10.83 -8.91
N PHE A 96 4.82 -11.29 -8.49
CA PHE A 96 5.15 -12.71 -8.49
C PHE A 96 4.27 -13.51 -7.51
N GLU A 97 3.98 -12.94 -6.34
CA GLU A 97 3.00 -13.50 -5.39
C GLU A 97 1.63 -13.63 -6.03
N SER A 98 1.19 -12.62 -6.78
CA SER A 98 -0.11 -12.63 -7.45
C SER A 98 -0.19 -13.68 -8.56
N VAL A 99 0.89 -13.92 -9.29
CA VAL A 99 0.95 -15.03 -10.27
C VAL A 99 0.74 -16.36 -9.54
N GLY A 100 1.40 -16.56 -8.39
CA GLY A 100 1.16 -17.76 -7.55
C GLY A 100 -0.28 -17.85 -7.07
N LEU A 101 -0.86 -16.75 -6.60
CA LEU A 101 -2.27 -16.70 -6.16
C LEU A 101 -3.25 -17.08 -7.29
N LEU A 102 -2.98 -16.62 -8.52
CA LEU A 102 -3.80 -16.95 -9.68
C LEU A 102 -3.73 -18.45 -10.03
N ILE A 103 -2.53 -19.04 -9.95
CA ILE A 103 -2.35 -20.48 -10.15
C ILE A 103 -3.11 -21.28 -9.09
N ASP A 104 -3.12 -20.81 -7.83
CA ASP A 104 -3.84 -21.44 -6.72
C ASP A 104 -5.34 -21.13 -6.70
N GLY A 105 -5.88 -20.44 -7.73
CA GLY A 105 -7.28 -20.06 -7.82
C GLY A 105 -7.72 -18.95 -6.86
N LYS A 106 -6.78 -18.23 -6.24
CA LYS A 106 -7.04 -17.11 -5.32
C LYS A 106 -7.21 -15.78 -6.07
N VAL A 107 -8.07 -15.79 -7.08
CA VAL A 107 -8.23 -14.69 -8.06
C VAL A 107 -8.61 -13.37 -7.39
N GLU A 108 -9.53 -13.39 -6.41
CA GLU A 108 -9.96 -12.16 -5.73
C GLU A 108 -8.79 -11.51 -4.96
N LEU A 109 -7.92 -12.30 -4.34
CA LEU A 109 -6.75 -11.75 -3.65
C LEU A 109 -5.73 -11.14 -4.62
N ALA A 110 -5.57 -11.71 -5.82
CA ALA A 110 -4.76 -11.10 -6.87
C ALA A 110 -5.37 -9.79 -7.41
N LYS A 111 -6.71 -9.70 -7.48
CA LYS A 111 -7.41 -8.43 -7.77
C LYS A 111 -7.16 -7.39 -6.68
N ASP A 112 -7.23 -7.79 -5.43
CA ASP A 112 -6.96 -6.94 -4.27
C ASP A 112 -5.53 -6.40 -4.28
N MET A 113 -4.55 -7.21 -4.68
CA MET A 113 -3.16 -6.76 -4.90
C MET A 113 -3.09 -5.67 -5.98
N ALA A 114 -3.78 -5.85 -7.11
CA ALA A 114 -3.85 -4.84 -8.17
C ALA A 114 -4.57 -3.57 -7.71
N ASP A 115 -5.61 -3.70 -6.90
CA ASP A 115 -6.35 -2.57 -6.32
C ASP A 115 -5.48 -1.73 -5.37
N ASN A 116 -4.61 -2.37 -4.59
CA ASN A 116 -3.63 -1.66 -3.76
C ASN A 116 -2.57 -0.95 -4.61
N PHE A 117 -2.09 -1.55 -5.71
CA PHE A 117 -1.21 -0.87 -6.66
C PHE A 117 -1.87 0.33 -7.33
N GLN A 118 -3.15 0.20 -7.71
CA GLN A 118 -3.92 1.32 -8.22
C GLN A 118 -3.93 2.48 -7.23
N TYR A 119 -4.21 2.18 -5.97
CA TYR A 119 -4.17 3.17 -4.89
C TYR A 119 -2.79 3.83 -4.76
N GLU A 120 -1.71 3.04 -4.79
CA GLU A 120 -0.35 3.60 -4.72
C GLU A 120 -0.07 4.59 -5.85
N ILE A 121 -0.46 4.26 -7.09
CA ILE A 121 -0.28 5.16 -8.24
C ILE A 121 -1.13 6.42 -8.08
N GLU A 122 -2.40 6.29 -7.69
CA GLU A 122 -3.34 7.41 -7.58
C GLU A 122 -2.98 8.38 -6.45
N TYR A 123 -2.47 7.87 -5.33
CA TYR A 123 -2.24 8.66 -4.12
C TYR A 123 -0.76 8.99 -3.86
N TYR A 124 0.18 8.12 -4.25
CA TYR A 124 1.61 8.36 -4.09
C TYR A 124 2.31 8.66 -5.43
N GLY A 125 1.59 8.56 -6.56
CA GLY A 125 2.10 8.84 -7.90
C GLY A 125 3.02 7.76 -8.47
N LYS A 126 3.10 6.59 -7.82
CA LYS A 126 3.96 5.47 -8.26
C LYS A 126 3.64 4.20 -7.48
N ILE A 127 4.08 3.06 -7.99
CA ILE A 127 4.23 1.85 -7.18
C ILE A 127 5.45 2.01 -6.29
N LEU A 128 5.25 1.87 -5.00
CA LEU A 128 6.30 2.01 -4.00
C LEU A 128 7.25 0.81 -4.02
N ASN A 129 8.48 1.02 -3.57
CA ASN A 129 9.37 -0.11 -3.28
C ASN A 129 8.77 -1.04 -2.22
N ALA A 130 8.16 -0.44 -1.18
CA ALA A 130 7.23 -1.08 -0.25
C ALA A 130 6.47 0.01 0.50
N ASN A 131 5.36 -0.33 1.16
CA ASN A 131 4.52 0.61 1.89
C ASN A 131 5.09 1.03 3.26
N ARG A 132 6.39 1.40 3.26
CA ARG A 132 7.10 2.00 4.41
C ARG A 132 7.47 3.44 4.14
N SER A 133 7.42 4.27 5.18
CA SER A 133 7.68 5.70 5.09
C SER A 133 9.02 6.04 4.44
N TYR A 134 10.07 5.29 4.72
CA TYR A 134 11.41 5.49 4.12
C TYR A 134 11.51 5.04 2.65
N TYR A 135 10.47 4.42 2.09
CA TYR A 135 10.36 4.08 0.68
C TYR A 135 9.47 5.04 -0.12
N LEU A 136 8.95 6.10 0.49
CA LEU A 136 8.03 7.04 -0.16
C LEU A 136 8.56 7.60 -1.50
N THR A 137 9.87 7.75 -1.64
CA THR A 137 10.50 8.25 -2.87
C THR A 137 11.14 7.16 -3.73
N ARG A 138 10.96 5.89 -3.39
CA ARG A 138 11.56 4.77 -4.08
C ARG A 138 10.50 3.91 -4.75
N THR A 139 10.86 3.34 -5.90
CA THR A 139 10.04 2.39 -6.66
C THR A 139 10.86 1.15 -6.99
N GLN A 140 10.18 0.11 -7.45
CA GLN A 140 10.72 -1.09 -8.06
C GLN A 140 10.26 -1.17 -9.53
N PRO A 141 10.73 -2.13 -10.35
CA PRO A 141 10.21 -2.35 -11.68
C PRO A 141 8.67 -2.45 -11.67
N PRO A 142 7.97 -1.71 -12.55
CA PRO A 142 6.51 -1.55 -12.49
C PRO A 142 5.79 -2.71 -13.18
N PHE A 143 5.31 -3.68 -12.44
CA PHE A 143 4.56 -4.82 -12.95
C PHE A 143 3.04 -4.66 -12.88
N TYR A 144 2.52 -3.46 -12.64
CA TYR A 144 1.09 -3.22 -12.52
C TYR A 144 0.29 -3.64 -13.77
N THR A 145 0.74 -3.23 -14.94
CA THR A 145 0.07 -3.60 -16.21
C THR A 145 0.14 -5.09 -16.48
N SER A 146 1.24 -5.74 -16.13
CA SER A 146 1.39 -7.19 -16.23
C SER A 146 0.38 -7.90 -15.31
N LEU A 147 0.26 -7.44 -14.05
CA LEU A 147 -0.71 -8.01 -13.11
C LEU A 147 -2.15 -7.84 -13.60
N ILE A 148 -2.52 -6.65 -14.10
CA ILE A 148 -3.85 -6.41 -14.66
C ILE A 148 -4.15 -7.39 -15.80
N ARG A 149 -3.18 -7.63 -16.68
CA ARG A 149 -3.32 -8.58 -17.78
C ARG A 149 -3.56 -10.00 -17.27
N GLU A 150 -2.71 -10.50 -16.36
CA GLU A 150 -2.83 -11.86 -15.80
C GLU A 150 -4.20 -12.07 -15.13
N VAL A 151 -4.67 -11.10 -14.34
CA VAL A 151 -6.00 -11.16 -13.71
C VAL A 151 -7.09 -11.14 -14.75
N PHE A 152 -6.99 -10.29 -15.78
CA PHE A 152 -8.00 -10.19 -16.82
C PHE A 152 -8.07 -11.46 -17.70
N GLU A 153 -6.97 -12.09 -17.99
CA GLU A 153 -6.94 -13.35 -18.77
C GLU A 153 -7.75 -14.45 -18.09
N ILE A 154 -7.79 -14.48 -16.77
CA ILE A 154 -8.57 -15.45 -15.99
C ILE A 154 -10.03 -15.01 -15.81
N THR A 155 -10.24 -13.73 -15.46
CA THR A 155 -11.57 -13.26 -15.03
C THR A 155 -12.47 -12.83 -16.19
N GLN A 156 -11.88 -12.37 -17.28
CA GLN A 156 -12.55 -11.70 -18.41
C GLN A 156 -13.45 -10.51 -17.97
N ASP A 157 -13.19 -9.95 -16.78
CA ASP A 157 -13.95 -8.83 -16.21
C ASP A 157 -13.54 -7.50 -16.87
N LYS A 158 -14.24 -7.16 -17.95
CA LYS A 158 -14.02 -5.91 -18.71
C LYS A 158 -14.29 -4.66 -17.88
N LYS A 159 -15.21 -4.72 -16.91
CA LYS A 159 -15.52 -3.57 -16.05
C LYS A 159 -14.34 -3.28 -15.11
N TRP A 160 -13.82 -4.30 -14.49
CA TRP A 160 -12.63 -4.22 -13.65
C TRP A 160 -11.41 -3.75 -14.45
N LEU A 161 -11.15 -4.36 -15.61
CA LEU A 161 -10.06 -3.94 -16.50
C LEU A 161 -10.15 -2.46 -16.87
N LYS A 162 -11.34 -1.98 -17.27
CA LYS A 162 -11.55 -0.58 -17.65
C LYS A 162 -11.23 0.39 -16.51
N LYS A 163 -11.51 0.00 -15.26
CA LYS A 163 -11.17 0.79 -14.07
C LYS A 163 -9.64 0.94 -13.95
N HIS A 164 -8.92 -0.17 -14.06
CA HIS A 164 -7.47 -0.20 -13.90
C HIS A 164 -6.70 0.46 -15.05
N LEU A 165 -7.18 0.31 -16.29
CA LEU A 165 -6.55 0.95 -17.46
C LEU A 165 -6.49 2.48 -17.37
N LYS A 166 -7.44 3.13 -16.70
CA LYS A 166 -7.40 4.58 -16.50
C LYS A 166 -6.21 5.05 -15.66
N THR A 167 -5.76 4.20 -14.75
CA THR A 167 -4.60 4.49 -13.88
C THR A 167 -3.28 4.05 -14.56
N ALA A 168 -3.34 3.09 -15.50
CA ALA A 168 -2.18 2.53 -16.17
C ALA A 168 -1.68 3.38 -17.37
N ILE A 169 -2.49 4.34 -17.85
CA ILE A 169 -2.20 5.25 -18.97
C ILE A 169 -1.86 6.63 -18.44
#